data_21a70f78681f18c6bd6d7ff60c1f3daa
#
_entry.id   21a70f78681f18c6bd6d7ff60c1f3daa
#
_cell.length_a   1.000
_cell.length_b   1.000
_cell.length_c   1.000
_cell.angle_alpha   90.00
_cell.angle_beta   90.00
_cell.angle_gamma   90.00
#
_symmetry.space_group_name_H-M   'P 1'
#
loop_
_entity.id
_entity.type
_entity.pdbx_description
1 polymer ?
#
loop_
_entity_poly.entity_id
_entity_poly.type
_entity_poly.pdbx_seq_one_letter_code
_entity_poly.pdbx_strand_id
1 'polypeptide(L)'
;KKKFKILIQEFKPDAIFVDRQSHFALHSVRSKIPTFVLLRGHYWQEYYWGMKTIGKNWKKRLIIWLRNRISEKVFREATAILPICKYLEDVVKEKYPNQNTGVFLEGIDSSRWFKTEKMKLKHPCVGLVQDANWWGKTKELLELEKVLEKMPDVTFYWAGDGEYRKQITTKLERFENFKWLGRLDYPEEIRKFLETVDVYALITGMDLAPLTLKEAQLMKKPVIATDVGGDKEMMVEGESGFLVRQGNPDDIIKKISLILEDEEMARKMGEAGAEFVKNQFNWEFVAKNFLKIIEPHIEQ
;
A
#
# COMPACT_ATOMS: atom_id res chain seq x y z
N LYS A 1 8.71 21.02 21.05
CA LYS A 1 7.71 21.74 21.87
C LYS A 1 7.73 23.24 21.64
N LYS A 2 8.89 23.93 21.77
CA LYS A 2 9.00 25.39 21.58
C LYS A 2 8.60 25.84 20.17
N LYS A 3 9.15 25.18 19.12
CA LYS A 3 8.82 25.46 17.71
C LYS A 3 7.32 25.23 17.41
N PHE A 4 6.72 24.17 17.94
CA PHE A 4 5.30 23.89 17.77
C PHE A 4 4.41 25.03 18.34
N LYS A 5 4.73 25.53 19.55
CA LYS A 5 3.98 26.64 20.14
C LYS A 5 4.08 27.92 19.30
N ILE A 6 5.25 28.18 18.73
CA ILE A 6 5.44 29.35 17.84
C ILE A 6 4.54 29.22 16.61
N LEU A 7 4.53 28.04 15.95
CA LEU A 7 3.67 27.76 14.79
C LEU A 7 2.18 28.00 15.13
N ILE A 8 1.70 27.45 16.25
CA ILE A 8 0.31 27.66 16.66
C ILE A 8 -0.03 29.14 16.91
N GLN A 9 0.88 29.89 17.49
CA GLN A 9 0.68 31.34 17.74
C GLN A 9 0.69 32.13 16.42
N GLU A 10 1.53 31.74 15.48
CA GLU A 10 1.71 32.40 14.19
C GLU A 10 0.53 32.14 13.26
N PHE A 11 0.18 30.84 13.08
CA PHE A 11 -0.83 30.43 12.09
C PHE A 11 -2.26 30.38 12.63
N LYS A 12 -2.45 30.31 13.96
CA LYS A 12 -3.76 30.22 14.65
C LYS A 12 -4.72 29.23 13.92
N PRO A 13 -4.32 27.96 13.71
CA PRO A 13 -5.10 27.04 12.91
C PRO A 13 -6.38 26.62 13.64
N ASP A 14 -7.48 26.45 12.89
CA ASP A 14 -8.75 25.90 13.39
C ASP A 14 -8.68 24.39 13.57
N ALA A 15 -7.81 23.72 12.82
CA ALA A 15 -7.57 22.29 12.89
C ALA A 15 -6.11 21.92 12.58
N ILE A 16 -5.67 20.77 13.06
CA ILE A 16 -4.33 20.22 12.79
C ILE A 16 -4.46 18.84 12.18
N PHE A 17 -3.96 18.69 10.95
CA PHE A 17 -3.79 17.40 10.32
C PHE A 17 -2.36 16.92 10.49
N VAL A 18 -2.16 15.68 10.96
CA VAL A 18 -0.83 15.12 11.20
C VAL A 18 -0.68 13.78 10.49
N ASP A 19 0.43 13.61 9.76
CA ASP A 19 0.82 12.33 9.20
C ASP A 19 1.47 11.48 10.30
N ARG A 20 0.79 10.42 10.69
CA ARG A 20 1.18 9.42 11.69
C ARG A 20 1.17 9.90 13.15
N GLN A 21 1.06 8.94 14.04
CA GLN A 21 1.08 9.07 15.50
C GLN A 21 2.50 9.31 16.05
N SER A 22 2.98 10.52 15.96
CA SER A 22 4.36 10.90 16.31
C SER A 22 4.44 11.78 17.55
N HIS A 23 5.66 12.20 17.93
CA HIS A 23 5.84 13.25 18.94
C HIS A 23 5.20 14.59 18.54
N PHE A 24 5.14 14.89 17.25
CA PHE A 24 4.45 16.06 16.75
C PHE A 24 2.94 15.92 17.02
N ALA A 25 2.35 14.79 16.65
CA ALA A 25 0.96 14.48 16.93
C ALA A 25 0.62 14.58 18.44
N LEU A 26 1.54 14.13 19.33
CA LEU A 26 1.35 14.27 20.77
C LEU A 26 1.30 15.74 21.22
N HIS A 27 2.01 16.65 20.56
CA HIS A 27 1.91 18.08 20.87
C HIS A 27 0.64 18.68 20.31
N SER A 28 0.19 18.19 19.15
CA SER A 28 -1.06 18.63 18.52
C SER A 28 -2.28 18.27 19.38
N VAL A 29 -2.44 17.03 19.80
CA VAL A 29 -3.57 16.61 20.65
C VAL A 29 -3.58 17.34 22.01
N ARG A 30 -2.43 17.77 22.51
CA ARG A 30 -2.31 18.56 23.75
C ARG A 30 -2.57 20.04 23.57
N SER A 31 -2.69 20.53 22.36
CA SER A 31 -2.96 21.96 22.09
C SER A 31 -4.41 22.36 22.29
N LYS A 32 -5.32 21.39 22.41
CA LYS A 32 -6.78 21.53 22.42
C LYS A 32 -7.38 21.99 21.08
N ILE A 33 -6.58 22.09 20.03
CA ILE A 33 -7.05 22.34 18.66
C ILE A 33 -7.47 20.99 18.08
N PRO A 34 -8.61 20.91 17.38
CA PRO A 34 -9.04 19.69 16.70
C PRO A 34 -7.88 19.04 15.92
N THR A 35 -7.55 17.78 16.26
CA THR A 35 -6.38 17.12 15.70
C THR A 35 -6.80 15.82 15.02
N PHE A 36 -6.53 15.74 13.73
CA PHE A 36 -6.82 14.60 12.84
C PHE A 36 -5.53 13.85 12.56
N VAL A 37 -5.50 12.55 12.85
CA VAL A 37 -4.29 11.73 12.75
C VAL A 37 -4.44 10.74 11.60
N LEU A 38 -3.69 10.96 10.52
CA LEU A 38 -3.61 10.02 9.40
C LEU A 38 -2.89 8.74 9.82
N LEU A 39 -3.52 7.59 9.60
CA LEU A 39 -2.96 6.28 9.89
C LEU A 39 -2.70 5.54 8.57
N ARG A 40 -1.43 5.55 8.12
CA ARG A 40 -0.99 5.00 6.83
C ARG A 40 -0.49 3.55 6.89
N GLY A 41 -0.28 3.02 8.08
CA GLY A 41 0.27 1.68 8.28
C GLY A 41 -0.47 0.92 9.36
N HIS A 42 -0.37 -0.39 9.33
CA HIS A 42 -0.92 -1.23 10.38
C HIS A 42 -0.02 -1.15 11.64
N TYR A 43 -0.10 -0.01 12.34
CA TYR A 43 0.77 0.35 13.45
C TYR A 43 1.01 -0.78 14.46
N TRP A 44 -0.01 -1.55 14.83
CA TRP A 44 0.11 -2.61 15.83
C TRP A 44 0.89 -3.82 15.30
N GLN A 45 0.78 -4.13 13.99
CA GLN A 45 1.65 -5.13 13.36
C GLN A 45 3.09 -4.62 13.24
N GLU A 46 3.28 -3.36 12.85
CA GLU A 46 4.61 -2.73 12.82
C GLU A 46 5.27 -2.76 14.21
N TYR A 47 4.51 -2.43 15.27
CA TYR A 47 4.97 -2.51 16.65
C TYR A 47 5.36 -3.94 17.03
N TYR A 48 4.50 -4.93 16.75
CA TYR A 48 4.76 -6.34 17.03
C TYR A 48 6.04 -6.84 16.35
N TRP A 49 6.18 -6.59 15.05
CA TRP A 49 7.37 -6.96 14.31
C TRP A 49 8.60 -6.19 14.76
N GLY A 50 8.48 -4.90 15.05
CA GLY A 50 9.56 -4.09 15.61
C GLY A 50 10.07 -4.64 16.93
N MET A 51 9.19 -5.11 17.81
CA MET A 51 9.57 -5.76 19.07
C MET A 51 10.27 -7.10 18.86
N LYS A 52 9.84 -7.88 17.87
CA LYS A 52 10.43 -9.20 17.55
C LYS A 52 11.79 -9.13 16.84
N THR A 53 12.00 -8.11 16.03
CA THR A 53 13.22 -7.96 15.19
C THR A 53 14.21 -6.99 15.82
N ILE A 54 13.94 -5.71 15.77
CA ILE A 54 14.80 -4.63 16.27
C ILE A 54 14.86 -4.64 17.79
N GLY A 55 13.80 -5.04 18.47
CA GLY A 55 13.66 -5.09 19.93
C GLY A 55 14.47 -6.19 20.64
N LYS A 56 15.29 -6.97 19.91
CA LYS A 56 16.26 -7.89 20.51
C LYS A 56 17.30 -7.16 21.37
N ASN A 57 17.64 -5.91 21.01
CA ASN A 57 18.47 -5.03 21.81
C ASN A 57 17.59 -4.26 22.82
N TRP A 58 17.91 -4.34 24.12
CA TRP A 58 17.11 -3.76 25.19
C TRP A 58 16.92 -2.23 25.07
N LYS A 59 17.92 -1.48 24.62
CA LYS A 59 17.82 -0.02 24.40
C LYS A 59 16.85 0.28 23.29
N LYS A 60 16.93 -0.44 22.18
CA LYS A 60 15.98 -0.30 21.05
C LYS A 60 14.59 -0.72 21.48
N ARG A 61 14.46 -1.79 22.26
CA ARG A 61 13.17 -2.25 22.81
C ARG A 61 12.51 -1.18 23.68
N LEU A 62 13.28 -0.52 24.54
CA LEU A 62 12.78 0.59 25.35
C LEU A 62 12.29 1.76 24.48
N ILE A 63 13.04 2.12 23.43
CA ILE A 63 12.64 3.19 22.49
C ILE A 63 11.33 2.83 21.80
N ILE A 64 11.19 1.59 21.31
CA ILE A 64 9.96 1.11 20.64
C ILE A 64 8.78 1.17 21.63
N TRP A 65 8.99 0.72 22.87
CA TRP A 65 7.98 0.76 23.92
C TRP A 65 7.56 2.20 24.26
N LEU A 66 8.52 3.12 24.44
CA LEU A 66 8.22 4.54 24.67
C LEU A 66 7.44 5.17 23.50
N ARG A 67 7.81 4.85 22.27
CA ARG A 67 7.06 5.30 21.07
C ARG A 67 5.64 4.77 21.09
N ASN A 68 5.44 3.51 21.47
CA ASN A 68 4.10 2.93 21.61
C ASN A 68 3.27 3.70 22.65
N ARG A 69 3.83 4.06 23.80
CA ARG A 69 3.12 4.87 24.80
C ARG A 69 2.68 6.24 24.28
N ILE A 70 3.49 6.83 23.41
CA ILE A 70 3.13 8.09 22.75
C ILE A 70 2.00 7.87 21.76
N SER A 71 2.10 6.85 20.92
CA SER A 71 1.10 6.52 19.91
C SER A 71 -0.25 6.18 20.52
N GLU A 72 -0.28 5.36 21.57
CA GLU A 72 -1.49 5.04 22.32
C GLU A 72 -2.19 6.30 22.87
N LYS A 73 -1.39 7.24 23.39
CA LYS A 73 -1.93 8.49 23.88
C LYS A 73 -2.50 9.35 22.76
N VAL A 74 -1.79 9.43 21.63
CA VAL A 74 -2.25 10.17 20.45
C VAL A 74 -3.56 9.59 19.92
N PHE A 75 -3.67 8.28 19.80
CA PHE A 75 -4.91 7.63 19.34
C PHE A 75 -6.10 7.88 20.26
N ARG A 76 -5.90 7.95 21.57
CA ARG A 76 -6.98 8.22 22.53
C ARG A 76 -7.39 9.69 22.59
N GLU A 77 -6.47 10.62 22.35
CA GLU A 77 -6.68 12.06 22.50
C GLU A 77 -6.92 12.79 21.17
N ALA A 78 -6.77 12.12 20.04
CA ALA A 78 -7.08 12.69 18.73
C ALA A 78 -8.58 12.99 18.60
N THR A 79 -8.91 14.07 17.87
CA THR A 79 -10.31 14.37 17.52
C THR A 79 -10.89 13.28 16.64
N ALA A 80 -10.13 12.82 15.64
CA ALA A 80 -10.43 11.61 14.87
C ALA A 80 -9.14 10.96 14.37
N ILE A 81 -9.21 9.63 14.17
CA ILE A 81 -8.18 8.86 13.47
C ILE A 81 -8.67 8.64 12.04
N LEU A 82 -7.77 8.86 11.08
CA LEU A 82 -8.05 8.77 9.65
C LEU A 82 -7.26 7.61 9.02
N PRO A 83 -7.78 6.37 9.08
CA PRO A 83 -7.18 5.22 8.40
C PRO A 83 -7.27 5.36 6.88
N ILE A 84 -6.28 4.82 6.14
CA ILE A 84 -6.23 4.92 4.67
C ILE A 84 -7.10 3.89 3.94
N CYS A 85 -7.73 2.97 4.64
CA CYS A 85 -8.65 1.98 4.10
C CYS A 85 -9.65 1.51 5.18
N LYS A 86 -10.74 0.90 4.74
CA LYS A 86 -11.79 0.41 5.63
C LYS A 86 -11.30 -0.72 6.55
N TYR A 87 -10.50 -1.64 6.03
CA TYR A 87 -9.87 -2.67 6.85
C TYR A 87 -9.14 -2.08 8.06
N LEU A 88 -8.35 -1.02 7.84
CA LEU A 88 -7.61 -0.39 8.93
C LEU A 88 -8.53 0.41 9.88
N GLU A 89 -9.63 0.96 9.37
CA GLU A 89 -10.67 1.58 10.21
C GLU A 89 -11.29 0.56 11.17
N ASP A 90 -11.60 -0.63 10.69
CA ASP A 90 -12.18 -1.70 11.51
C ASP A 90 -11.20 -2.14 12.62
N VAL A 91 -9.90 -2.22 12.30
CA VAL A 91 -8.84 -2.46 13.31
C VAL A 91 -8.79 -1.33 14.36
N VAL A 92 -8.95 -0.07 13.95
CA VAL A 92 -9.00 1.06 14.89
C VAL A 92 -10.23 0.97 15.79
N LYS A 93 -11.40 0.70 15.23
CA LYS A 93 -12.65 0.56 15.97
C LYS A 93 -12.64 -0.59 16.97
N GLU A 94 -12.03 -1.71 16.63
CA GLU A 94 -11.82 -2.82 17.56
C GLU A 94 -11.00 -2.39 18.78
N LYS A 95 -9.94 -1.61 18.57
CA LYS A 95 -9.02 -1.18 19.65
C LYS A 95 -9.50 0.03 20.42
N TYR A 96 -10.22 0.91 19.78
CA TYR A 96 -10.74 2.17 20.32
C TYR A 96 -12.21 2.37 19.91
N PRO A 97 -13.16 1.62 20.50
CA PRO A 97 -14.57 1.62 20.06
C PRO A 97 -15.25 3.00 20.10
N ASN A 98 -14.81 3.86 21.00
CA ASN A 98 -15.37 5.20 21.19
C ASN A 98 -14.62 6.31 20.43
N GLN A 99 -13.63 5.94 19.62
CA GLN A 99 -12.84 6.92 18.87
C GLN A 99 -13.55 7.28 17.56
N ASN A 100 -13.61 8.58 17.24
CA ASN A 100 -14.07 9.02 15.93
C ASN A 100 -13.10 8.56 14.85
N THR A 101 -13.64 8.03 13.78
CA THR A 101 -12.86 7.57 12.62
C THR A 101 -13.53 7.99 11.33
N GLY A 102 -12.75 8.10 10.28
CA GLY A 102 -13.22 8.26 8.92
C GLY A 102 -12.12 7.84 7.96
N VAL A 103 -12.47 7.10 6.91
CA VAL A 103 -11.48 6.60 5.95
C VAL A 103 -10.96 7.75 5.09
N PHE A 104 -9.65 8.00 5.16
CA PHE A 104 -8.96 8.93 4.30
C PHE A 104 -8.25 8.16 3.19
N LEU A 105 -8.90 8.02 2.04
CA LEU A 105 -8.29 7.39 0.87
C LEU A 105 -7.12 8.23 0.37
N GLU A 106 -5.99 7.58 0.06
CA GLU A 106 -4.87 8.26 -0.59
C GLU A 106 -5.17 8.44 -2.08
N GLY A 107 -5.28 9.70 -2.50
CA GLY A 107 -5.48 10.04 -3.90
C GLY A 107 -4.26 9.76 -4.77
N ILE A 108 -4.52 9.62 -6.06
CA ILE A 108 -3.47 9.50 -7.08
C ILE A 108 -3.73 10.50 -8.23
N ASP A 109 -2.67 11.10 -8.73
CA ASP A 109 -2.74 11.95 -9.92
C ASP A 109 -2.73 11.07 -11.18
N SER A 110 -3.91 10.85 -11.73
CA SER A 110 -4.08 10.01 -12.91
C SER A 110 -3.41 10.59 -14.18
N SER A 111 -3.16 11.91 -14.22
CA SER A 111 -2.52 12.56 -15.38
C SER A 111 -1.05 12.12 -15.57
N ARG A 112 -0.43 11.60 -14.53
CA ARG A 112 0.95 11.10 -14.57
C ARG A 112 1.07 9.69 -15.18
N TRP A 113 -0.05 8.97 -15.38
CA TRP A 113 -0.11 7.58 -15.85
C TRP A 113 -0.74 7.53 -17.24
N PHE A 114 0.09 7.59 -18.25
CA PHE A 114 -0.28 7.63 -19.67
C PHE A 114 0.59 6.70 -20.49
N LYS A 115 0.10 6.30 -21.65
CA LYS A 115 0.81 5.43 -22.60
C LYS A 115 2.17 6.01 -22.95
N THR A 116 3.20 5.18 -22.88
CA THR A 116 4.59 5.55 -23.08
C THR A 116 5.35 4.50 -23.88
N GLU A 117 6.63 4.74 -24.08
CA GLU A 117 7.56 3.79 -24.69
C GLU A 117 7.67 2.50 -23.86
N LYS A 118 7.66 1.35 -24.51
CA LYS A 118 7.80 0.05 -23.87
C LYS A 118 9.26 -0.31 -23.58
N MET A 119 9.48 -1.05 -22.52
CA MET A 119 10.76 -1.72 -22.25
C MET A 119 10.90 -2.98 -23.12
N LYS A 120 12.14 -3.45 -23.31
CA LYS A 120 12.37 -4.73 -23.99
C LYS A 120 12.27 -5.88 -23.00
N LEU A 121 11.09 -6.48 -22.88
CA LEU A 121 10.83 -7.65 -22.03
C LEU A 121 10.43 -8.85 -22.88
N LYS A 122 10.68 -10.07 -22.36
CA LYS A 122 10.20 -11.31 -22.98
C LYS A 122 8.76 -11.57 -22.54
N HIS A 123 7.87 -11.78 -23.49
CA HIS A 123 6.45 -12.08 -23.28
C HIS A 123 6.13 -13.58 -23.49
N PRO A 124 5.04 -14.09 -22.91
CA PRO A 124 4.18 -13.39 -21.96
C PRO A 124 4.90 -13.11 -20.65
N CYS A 125 4.52 -12.01 -19.98
CA CYS A 125 5.21 -11.61 -18.76
C CYS A 125 4.32 -11.01 -17.68
N VAL A 126 4.73 -11.25 -16.44
CA VAL A 126 4.12 -10.72 -15.21
C VAL A 126 5.09 -9.74 -14.56
N GLY A 127 4.60 -8.55 -14.25
CA GLY A 127 5.37 -7.52 -13.56
C GLY A 127 5.02 -7.40 -12.09
N LEU A 128 6.04 -7.27 -11.24
CA LEU A 128 5.91 -6.99 -9.81
C LEU A 128 6.69 -5.71 -9.48
N VAL A 129 6.04 -4.77 -8.79
CA VAL A 129 6.69 -3.55 -8.29
C VAL A 129 6.46 -3.47 -6.78
N GLN A 130 7.45 -3.84 -5.99
CA GLN A 130 7.37 -3.77 -4.53
C GLN A 130 8.74 -3.77 -3.88
N ASP A 131 8.87 -3.06 -2.75
CA ASP A 131 10.09 -3.08 -1.96
C ASP A 131 10.22 -4.37 -1.13
N ALA A 132 11.44 -4.63 -0.66
CA ALA A 132 11.80 -5.77 0.18
C ALA A 132 12.33 -5.33 1.56
N ASN A 133 11.76 -4.28 2.15
CA ASN A 133 12.22 -3.71 3.42
C ASN A 133 11.56 -4.35 4.66
N TRP A 134 10.42 -5.04 4.48
CA TRP A 134 9.67 -5.67 5.57
C TRP A 134 9.48 -7.16 5.30
N TRP A 135 10.06 -8.03 6.14
CA TRP A 135 9.96 -9.47 5.95
C TRP A 135 8.52 -9.98 5.89
N GLY A 136 7.65 -9.49 6.76
CA GLY A 136 6.24 -9.86 6.76
C GLY A 136 5.51 -9.60 5.43
N LYS A 137 5.92 -8.56 4.70
CA LYS A 137 5.45 -8.22 3.36
C LYS A 137 6.15 -9.05 2.29
N THR A 138 7.48 -9.06 2.33
CA THR A 138 8.36 -9.58 1.29
C THR A 138 8.37 -11.11 1.16
N LYS A 139 8.21 -11.83 2.29
CA LYS A 139 8.29 -13.31 2.31
C LYS A 139 7.30 -13.98 1.35
N GLU A 140 6.18 -13.34 1.06
CA GLU A 140 5.14 -13.86 0.17
C GLU A 140 5.64 -14.02 -1.27
N LEU A 141 6.64 -13.24 -1.69
CA LEU A 141 7.30 -13.44 -2.98
C LEU A 141 7.91 -14.83 -3.15
N LEU A 142 8.18 -15.54 -2.06
CA LEU A 142 8.71 -16.91 -2.12
C LEU A 142 7.69 -17.93 -2.64
N GLU A 143 6.40 -17.61 -2.61
CA GLU A 143 5.36 -18.43 -3.23
C GLU A 143 5.55 -18.53 -4.76
N LEU A 144 6.26 -17.55 -5.35
CA LEU A 144 6.62 -17.60 -6.76
C LEU A 144 7.55 -18.78 -7.12
N GLU A 145 8.23 -19.42 -6.17
CA GLU A 145 9.03 -20.63 -6.49
C GLU A 145 8.20 -21.67 -7.24
N LYS A 146 7.02 -22.02 -6.69
CA LYS A 146 6.11 -22.99 -7.31
C LYS A 146 5.44 -22.45 -8.58
N VAL A 147 5.19 -21.15 -8.63
CA VAL A 147 4.59 -20.50 -9.80
C VAL A 147 5.57 -20.55 -10.97
N LEU A 148 6.83 -20.19 -10.75
CA LEU A 148 7.89 -20.23 -11.76
C LEU A 148 8.14 -21.64 -12.31
N GLU A 149 8.11 -22.65 -11.43
CA GLU A 149 8.26 -24.05 -11.81
C GLU A 149 7.11 -24.54 -12.73
N LYS A 150 5.87 -24.12 -12.43
CA LYS A 150 4.67 -24.56 -13.17
C LYS A 150 4.34 -23.70 -14.40
N MET A 151 4.94 -22.50 -14.51
CA MET A 151 4.73 -21.57 -15.62
C MET A 151 6.05 -21.22 -16.32
N PRO A 152 6.81 -22.20 -16.88
CA PRO A 152 8.15 -21.97 -17.44
C PRO A 152 8.15 -21.04 -18.65
N ASP A 153 7.03 -20.93 -19.36
CA ASP A 153 6.88 -20.10 -20.56
C ASP A 153 6.50 -18.64 -20.24
N VAL A 154 6.16 -18.32 -18.98
CA VAL A 154 5.81 -16.97 -18.52
C VAL A 154 6.98 -16.37 -17.78
N THR A 155 7.43 -15.18 -18.17
CA THR A 155 8.56 -14.50 -17.53
C THR A 155 8.07 -13.56 -16.44
N PHE A 156 8.63 -13.66 -15.25
CA PHE A 156 8.31 -12.82 -14.10
C PHE A 156 9.41 -11.78 -13.88
N TYR A 157 9.05 -10.50 -13.88
CA TYR A 157 9.95 -9.39 -13.66
C TYR A 157 9.65 -8.72 -12.33
N TRP A 158 10.64 -8.65 -11.45
CA TRP A 158 10.52 -7.94 -10.18
C TRP A 158 11.34 -6.65 -10.19
N ALA A 159 10.66 -5.51 -10.10
CA ALA A 159 11.24 -4.20 -9.87
C ALA A 159 11.11 -3.84 -8.38
N GLY A 160 12.24 -3.68 -7.71
CA GLY A 160 12.31 -3.37 -6.29
C GLY A 160 13.65 -3.70 -5.66
N ASP A 161 13.86 -3.23 -4.44
CA ASP A 161 15.06 -3.49 -3.64
C ASP A 161 14.72 -3.39 -2.15
N GLY A 162 15.67 -3.72 -1.28
CA GLY A 162 15.49 -3.61 0.15
C GLY A 162 16.33 -4.61 0.95
N GLU A 163 16.19 -4.55 2.27
CA GLU A 163 16.97 -5.36 3.22
C GLU A 163 16.87 -6.87 2.94
N TYR A 164 15.69 -7.34 2.52
CA TYR A 164 15.41 -8.76 2.28
C TYR A 164 15.55 -9.19 0.81
N ARG A 165 16.00 -8.30 -0.09
CA ARG A 165 16.20 -8.61 -1.50
C ARG A 165 16.99 -9.90 -1.70
N LYS A 166 18.15 -10.02 -1.04
CA LYS A 166 19.05 -11.17 -1.21
C LYS A 166 18.37 -12.51 -0.90
N GLN A 167 17.50 -12.55 0.11
CA GLN A 167 16.76 -13.76 0.46
C GLN A 167 15.80 -14.20 -0.64
N ILE A 168 15.24 -13.23 -1.38
CA ILE A 168 14.33 -13.49 -2.51
C ILE A 168 15.12 -13.90 -3.73
N THR A 169 16.10 -13.06 -4.17
CA THR A 169 16.86 -13.32 -5.39
C THR A 169 17.63 -14.63 -5.32
N THR A 170 18.25 -14.99 -4.18
CA THR A 170 18.95 -16.28 -4.02
C THR A 170 18.06 -17.48 -4.32
N LYS A 171 16.76 -17.39 -4.08
CA LYS A 171 15.81 -18.48 -4.33
C LYS A 171 15.17 -18.43 -5.70
N LEU A 172 14.82 -17.24 -6.18
CA LEU A 172 14.05 -17.11 -7.40
C LEU A 172 14.91 -16.99 -8.67
N GLU A 173 16.11 -16.42 -8.61
CA GLU A 173 17.01 -16.29 -9.78
C GLU A 173 17.56 -17.62 -10.32
N ARG A 174 17.35 -18.73 -9.59
CA ARG A 174 17.63 -20.09 -10.12
C ARG A 174 16.69 -20.50 -11.25
N PHE A 175 15.54 -19.82 -11.38
CA PHE A 175 14.58 -20.03 -12.46
C PHE A 175 14.87 -19.09 -13.62
N GLU A 176 15.03 -19.63 -14.84
CA GLU A 176 15.35 -18.83 -16.02
C GLU A 176 14.26 -17.81 -16.37
N ASN A 177 13.02 -18.08 -15.99
CA ASN A 177 11.87 -17.23 -16.19
C ASN A 177 11.61 -16.21 -15.05
N PHE A 178 12.56 -16.03 -14.12
CA PHE A 178 12.54 -14.95 -13.14
C PHE A 178 13.66 -13.94 -13.42
N LYS A 179 13.32 -12.65 -13.41
CA LYS A 179 14.27 -11.55 -13.65
C LYS A 179 14.09 -10.47 -12.61
N TRP A 180 15.13 -10.23 -11.82
CA TRP A 180 15.19 -9.06 -10.96
C TRP A 180 15.76 -7.87 -11.73
N LEU A 181 15.01 -6.74 -11.77
CA LEU A 181 15.38 -5.52 -12.49
C LEU A 181 16.09 -4.48 -11.63
N GLY A 182 16.15 -4.72 -10.30
CA GLY A 182 16.60 -3.69 -9.38
C GLY A 182 15.53 -2.62 -9.13
N ARG A 183 16.00 -1.47 -8.69
CA ARG A 183 15.13 -0.30 -8.46
C ARG A 183 15.00 0.46 -9.78
N LEU A 184 13.76 0.71 -10.17
CA LEU A 184 13.44 1.55 -11.33
C LEU A 184 13.16 2.98 -10.87
N ASP A 185 13.51 3.95 -11.70
CA ASP A 185 13.28 5.37 -11.44
C ASP A 185 11.80 5.71 -11.54
N TYR A 186 11.32 6.42 -10.51
CA TYR A 186 9.91 6.80 -10.38
C TYR A 186 9.69 8.25 -10.85
N PRO A 187 8.67 8.51 -11.64
CA PRO A 187 7.68 7.57 -12.18
C PRO A 187 8.01 7.03 -13.57
N GLU A 188 9.04 7.52 -14.23
CA GLU A 188 9.30 7.35 -15.67
C GLU A 188 9.55 5.88 -16.03
N GLU A 189 10.50 5.21 -15.35
CA GLU A 189 10.81 3.81 -15.63
C GLU A 189 9.72 2.86 -15.16
N ILE A 190 9.07 3.18 -14.01
CA ILE A 190 7.90 2.41 -13.54
C ILE A 190 6.77 2.47 -14.56
N ARG A 191 6.52 3.63 -15.16
CA ARG A 191 5.49 3.79 -16.19
C ARG A 191 5.83 2.98 -17.45
N LYS A 192 7.07 3.02 -17.93
CA LYS A 192 7.55 2.19 -19.07
C LYS A 192 7.42 0.69 -18.75
N PHE A 193 7.75 0.30 -17.54
CA PHE A 193 7.62 -1.09 -17.08
C PHE A 193 6.15 -1.53 -17.07
N LEU A 194 5.28 -0.75 -16.45
CA LEU A 194 3.84 -1.02 -16.43
C LEU A 194 3.21 -0.98 -17.82
N GLU A 195 3.64 -0.09 -18.73
CA GLU A 195 3.19 -0.11 -20.13
C GLU A 195 3.54 -1.43 -20.83
N THR A 196 4.63 -2.08 -20.43
CA THR A 196 5.16 -3.27 -21.10
C THR A 196 4.54 -4.57 -20.63
N VAL A 197 4.37 -4.76 -19.32
CA VAL A 197 3.93 -6.05 -18.77
C VAL A 197 2.52 -6.43 -19.21
N ASP A 198 2.24 -7.73 -19.32
CA ASP A 198 0.93 -8.25 -19.71
C ASP A 198 0.00 -8.32 -18.51
N VAL A 199 0.52 -8.70 -17.34
CA VAL A 199 -0.20 -8.79 -16.06
C VAL A 199 0.64 -8.09 -14.99
N TYR A 200 0.00 -7.30 -14.13
CA TYR A 200 0.64 -6.81 -12.91
C TYR A 200 0.25 -7.68 -11.72
N ALA A 201 1.23 -8.08 -10.92
CA ALA A 201 1.01 -8.88 -9.73
C ALA A 201 1.56 -8.19 -8.47
N LEU A 202 0.72 -8.07 -7.43
CA LEU A 202 1.12 -7.68 -6.09
C LEU A 202 1.07 -8.89 -5.17
N ILE A 203 2.19 -9.57 -4.99
CA ILE A 203 2.30 -10.77 -4.15
C ILE A 203 2.93 -10.37 -2.81
N THR A 204 2.10 -10.14 -1.83
CA THR A 204 2.51 -9.53 -0.56
C THR A 204 1.87 -10.21 0.66
N GLY A 205 2.60 -10.28 1.77
CA GLY A 205 2.09 -10.82 3.03
C GLY A 205 1.29 -9.81 3.87
N MET A 206 1.34 -8.52 3.52
CA MET A 206 0.57 -7.44 4.15
C MET A 206 0.62 -6.18 3.29
N ASP A 207 -0.52 -5.60 3.02
CA ASP A 207 -0.63 -4.25 2.44
C ASP A 207 -1.97 -3.60 2.88
N LEU A 208 -2.15 -2.33 2.58
CA LEU A 208 -3.35 -1.60 3.01
C LEU A 208 -4.00 -0.82 1.86
N ALA A 209 -3.21 -0.04 1.14
CA ALA A 209 -3.68 0.76 0.01
C ALA A 209 -2.51 0.97 -0.99
N PRO A 210 -2.01 -0.11 -1.62
CA PRO A 210 -0.81 -0.06 -2.44
C PRO A 210 -0.95 0.89 -3.63
N LEU A 211 -0.06 1.89 -3.70
CA LEU A 211 -0.03 2.84 -4.82
C LEU A 211 0.28 2.14 -6.12
N THR A 212 1.21 1.18 -6.11
CA THR A 212 1.64 0.45 -7.31
C THR A 212 0.50 -0.32 -7.98
N LEU A 213 -0.48 -0.78 -7.21
CA LEU A 213 -1.68 -1.43 -7.74
C LEU A 213 -2.56 -0.42 -8.49
N LYS A 214 -2.77 0.78 -7.90
CA LYS A 214 -3.50 1.87 -8.56
C LYS A 214 -2.78 2.37 -9.82
N GLU A 215 -1.46 2.44 -9.77
CA GLU A 215 -0.60 2.82 -10.90
C GLU A 215 -0.74 1.82 -12.07
N ALA A 216 -0.70 0.52 -11.79
CA ALA A 216 -0.89 -0.52 -12.78
C ALA A 216 -2.30 -0.46 -13.42
N GLN A 217 -3.34 -0.26 -12.61
CA GLN A 217 -4.70 -0.10 -13.10
C GLN A 217 -4.85 1.17 -13.98
N LEU A 218 -4.25 2.30 -13.59
CA LEU A 218 -4.25 3.52 -14.44
C LEU A 218 -3.55 3.30 -15.77
N MET A 219 -2.53 2.42 -15.81
CA MET A 219 -1.88 1.97 -17.05
C MET A 219 -2.70 0.89 -17.80
N LYS A 220 -3.94 0.65 -17.38
CA LYS A 220 -4.88 -0.32 -17.95
C LYS A 220 -4.33 -1.75 -17.94
N LYS A 221 -3.56 -2.12 -16.93
CA LYS A 221 -3.10 -3.50 -16.78
C LYS A 221 -4.12 -4.33 -16.00
N PRO A 222 -4.39 -5.56 -16.45
CA PRO A 222 -5.07 -6.51 -15.59
C PRO A 222 -4.18 -6.79 -14.38
N VAL A 223 -4.79 -6.82 -13.20
CA VAL A 223 -4.04 -6.94 -11.94
C VAL A 223 -4.47 -8.16 -11.13
N ILE A 224 -3.50 -8.76 -10.44
CA ILE A 224 -3.76 -9.69 -9.35
C ILE A 224 -3.11 -9.18 -8.07
N ALA A 225 -3.75 -9.38 -6.93
CA ALA A 225 -3.20 -9.01 -5.63
C ALA A 225 -3.51 -10.08 -4.58
N THR A 226 -2.62 -10.28 -3.63
CA THR A 226 -2.89 -11.15 -2.47
C THR A 226 -4.05 -10.58 -1.66
N ASP A 227 -5.01 -11.43 -1.25
CA ASP A 227 -6.13 -11.03 -0.39
C ASP A 227 -5.64 -10.83 1.05
N VAL A 228 -5.04 -9.68 1.31
CA VAL A 228 -4.54 -9.27 2.62
C VAL A 228 -4.87 -7.82 2.91
N GLY A 229 -5.15 -7.51 4.16
CA GLY A 229 -5.35 -6.13 4.61
C GLY A 229 -6.43 -5.39 3.84
N GLY A 230 -6.05 -4.29 3.21
CA GLY A 230 -6.94 -3.42 2.42
C GLY A 230 -6.88 -3.67 0.90
N ASP A 231 -6.14 -4.66 0.41
CA ASP A 231 -5.93 -4.88 -1.03
C ASP A 231 -7.25 -5.14 -1.78
N LYS A 232 -8.19 -5.84 -1.12
CA LYS A 232 -9.55 -6.06 -1.66
C LYS A 232 -10.36 -4.77 -1.90
N GLU A 233 -9.98 -3.68 -1.27
CA GLU A 233 -10.64 -2.38 -1.45
C GLU A 233 -10.09 -1.60 -2.66
N MET A 234 -9.00 -2.11 -3.25
CA MET A 234 -8.31 -1.48 -4.36
C MET A 234 -8.79 -1.97 -5.73
N MET A 235 -9.78 -2.86 -5.78
CA MET A 235 -10.33 -3.40 -7.02
C MET A 235 -11.75 -3.95 -6.81
N VAL A 236 -12.44 -4.22 -7.91
CA VAL A 236 -13.67 -5.02 -7.95
C VAL A 236 -13.28 -6.42 -8.44
N GLU A 237 -13.41 -7.43 -7.57
CA GLU A 237 -13.01 -8.82 -7.85
C GLU A 237 -13.68 -9.36 -9.11
N GLY A 238 -12.89 -9.89 -10.03
CA GLY A 238 -13.33 -10.45 -11.31
C GLY A 238 -13.65 -9.43 -12.39
N GLU A 239 -13.74 -8.14 -12.06
CA GLU A 239 -14.07 -7.06 -12.99
C GLU A 239 -12.84 -6.17 -13.27
N SER A 240 -12.21 -5.61 -12.25
CA SER A 240 -11.03 -4.76 -12.38
C SER A 240 -9.72 -5.40 -11.90
N GLY A 241 -9.77 -6.63 -11.42
CA GLY A 241 -8.64 -7.42 -10.97
C GLY A 241 -9.07 -8.73 -10.32
N PHE A 242 -8.09 -9.55 -9.93
CA PHE A 242 -8.34 -10.75 -9.16
C PHE A 242 -7.59 -10.74 -7.84
N LEU A 243 -8.26 -11.21 -6.79
CA LEU A 243 -7.61 -11.54 -5.53
C LEU A 243 -7.11 -12.99 -5.56
N VAL A 244 -5.95 -13.22 -4.95
CA VAL A 244 -5.36 -14.54 -4.76
C VAL A 244 -5.13 -14.80 -3.27
N ARG A 245 -5.42 -16.01 -2.83
CA ARG A 245 -5.27 -16.38 -1.42
C ARG A 245 -3.80 -16.36 -1.02
N GLN A 246 -3.51 -15.77 0.14
CA GLN A 246 -2.16 -15.77 0.72
C GLN A 246 -1.62 -17.19 0.89
N GLY A 247 -0.34 -17.41 0.54
CA GLY A 247 0.32 -18.71 0.64
C GLY A 247 -0.22 -19.75 -0.36
N ASN A 248 -0.87 -19.32 -1.44
CA ASN A 248 -1.48 -20.22 -2.40
C ASN A 248 -0.98 -20.00 -3.84
N PRO A 249 0.15 -20.62 -4.22
CA PRO A 249 0.71 -20.49 -5.57
C PRO A 249 -0.20 -21.04 -6.67
N ASP A 250 -1.04 -22.05 -6.39
CA ASP A 250 -1.97 -22.59 -7.38
C ASP A 250 -3.07 -21.58 -7.75
N ASP A 251 -3.48 -20.74 -6.80
CA ASP A 251 -4.43 -19.67 -7.04
C ASP A 251 -3.80 -18.56 -7.91
N ILE A 252 -2.54 -18.21 -7.64
CA ILE A 252 -1.75 -17.28 -8.47
C ILE A 252 -1.67 -17.77 -9.91
N ILE A 253 -1.26 -19.03 -10.10
CA ILE A 253 -1.16 -19.67 -11.42
C ILE A 253 -2.50 -19.61 -12.15
N LYS A 254 -3.58 -20.04 -11.49
CA LYS A 254 -4.92 -20.03 -12.07
C LYS A 254 -5.34 -18.65 -12.58
N LYS A 255 -5.14 -17.60 -11.76
CA LYS A 255 -5.58 -16.25 -12.13
C LYS A 255 -4.72 -15.64 -13.23
N ILE A 256 -3.40 -15.88 -13.22
CA ILE A 256 -2.51 -15.47 -14.31
C ILE A 256 -2.89 -16.16 -15.62
N SER A 257 -3.09 -17.49 -15.59
CA SER A 257 -3.49 -18.24 -16.79
C SER A 257 -4.79 -17.73 -17.39
N LEU A 258 -5.82 -17.51 -16.57
CA LEU A 258 -7.09 -16.93 -17.03
C LEU A 258 -6.91 -15.58 -17.76
N ILE A 259 -6.03 -14.71 -17.25
CA ILE A 259 -5.77 -13.42 -17.87
C ILE A 259 -4.98 -13.56 -19.17
N LEU A 260 -3.98 -14.44 -19.21
CA LEU A 260 -3.11 -14.62 -20.39
C LEU A 260 -3.80 -15.38 -21.53
N GLU A 261 -4.79 -16.21 -21.22
CA GLU A 261 -5.54 -17.03 -22.19
C GLU A 261 -6.70 -16.23 -22.83
N ASP A 262 -7.16 -15.13 -22.24
CA ASP A 262 -8.28 -14.31 -22.74
C ASP A 262 -7.88 -12.83 -22.83
N GLU A 263 -7.36 -12.43 -24.00
CA GLU A 263 -6.94 -11.05 -24.28
C GLU A 263 -8.09 -10.03 -24.13
N GLU A 264 -9.33 -10.41 -24.50
CA GLU A 264 -10.48 -9.52 -24.41
C GLU A 264 -10.90 -9.30 -22.95
N MET A 265 -10.88 -10.34 -22.13
CA MET A 265 -11.07 -10.22 -20.67
C MET A 265 -9.95 -9.37 -20.04
N ALA A 266 -8.69 -9.61 -20.39
CA ALA A 266 -7.55 -8.85 -19.89
C ALA A 266 -7.68 -7.36 -20.21
N ARG A 267 -8.07 -7.02 -21.46
CA ARG A 267 -8.31 -5.65 -21.91
C ARG A 267 -9.45 -4.98 -21.14
N LYS A 268 -10.60 -5.63 -21.00
CA LYS A 268 -11.76 -5.12 -20.25
C LYS A 268 -11.41 -4.91 -18.78
N MET A 269 -10.71 -5.86 -18.16
CA MET A 269 -10.26 -5.76 -16.78
C MET A 269 -9.36 -4.55 -16.56
N GLY A 270 -8.40 -4.31 -17.47
CA GLY A 270 -7.52 -3.15 -17.41
C GLY A 270 -8.28 -1.83 -17.55
N GLU A 271 -9.29 -1.77 -18.45
CA GLU A 271 -10.13 -0.60 -18.63
C GLU A 271 -10.99 -0.32 -17.40
N ALA A 272 -11.64 -1.34 -16.86
CA ALA A 272 -12.44 -1.25 -15.64
C ALA A 272 -11.58 -0.81 -14.44
N GLY A 273 -10.36 -1.34 -14.33
CA GLY A 273 -9.41 -0.93 -13.29
C GLY A 273 -9.03 0.55 -13.37
N ALA A 274 -8.75 1.04 -14.59
CA ALA A 274 -8.42 2.45 -14.79
C ALA A 274 -9.59 3.37 -14.44
N GLU A 275 -10.81 2.98 -14.78
CA GLU A 275 -12.02 3.74 -14.45
C GLU A 275 -12.29 3.72 -12.94
N PHE A 276 -12.18 2.56 -12.31
CA PHE A 276 -12.31 2.41 -10.85
C PHE A 276 -11.37 3.36 -10.11
N VAL A 277 -10.08 3.36 -10.46
CA VAL A 277 -9.08 4.23 -9.78
C VAL A 277 -9.37 5.70 -10.03
N LYS A 278 -9.71 6.10 -11.26
CA LYS A 278 -10.05 7.49 -11.57
C LYS A 278 -11.27 8.01 -10.81
N ASN A 279 -12.25 7.14 -10.56
CA ASN A 279 -13.46 7.52 -9.85
C ASN A 279 -13.28 7.54 -8.33
N GLN A 280 -12.57 6.56 -7.76
CA GLN A 280 -12.48 6.39 -6.31
C GLN A 280 -11.28 7.10 -5.66
N PHE A 281 -10.19 7.34 -6.42
CA PHE A 281 -8.93 7.82 -5.87
C PHE A 281 -8.44 9.13 -6.50
N ASN A 282 -9.29 9.88 -7.24
CA ASN A 282 -8.92 11.22 -7.66
C ASN A 282 -8.92 12.19 -6.46
N TRP A 283 -8.03 13.18 -6.51
CA TRP A 283 -7.85 14.12 -5.38
C TRP A 283 -9.09 14.97 -5.08
N GLU A 284 -9.93 15.26 -6.05
CA GLU A 284 -11.17 16.00 -5.83
C GLU A 284 -12.16 15.19 -4.98
N PHE A 285 -12.35 13.92 -5.33
CA PHE A 285 -13.20 12.99 -4.56
C PHE A 285 -12.65 12.79 -3.14
N VAL A 286 -11.34 12.56 -3.03
CA VAL A 286 -10.65 12.37 -1.72
C VAL A 286 -10.79 13.63 -0.85
N ALA A 287 -10.59 14.83 -1.42
CA ALA A 287 -10.70 16.08 -0.69
C ALA A 287 -12.15 16.32 -0.21
N LYS A 288 -13.15 16.09 -1.07
CA LYS A 288 -14.56 16.21 -0.68
C LYS A 288 -14.93 15.27 0.47
N ASN A 289 -14.45 14.02 0.41
CA ASN A 289 -14.69 13.06 1.50
C ASN A 289 -13.96 13.46 2.79
N PHE A 290 -12.75 13.95 2.68
CA PHE A 290 -11.99 14.45 3.82
C PHE A 290 -12.71 15.60 4.51
N LEU A 291 -13.20 16.59 3.76
CA LEU A 291 -13.96 17.72 4.33
C LEU A 291 -15.17 17.25 5.11
N LYS A 292 -15.97 16.31 4.56
CA LYS A 292 -17.12 15.72 5.28
C LYS A 292 -16.75 15.07 6.61
N ILE A 293 -15.54 14.56 6.74
CA ILE A 293 -15.05 13.93 7.99
C ILE A 293 -14.66 15.01 9.00
N ILE A 294 -14.05 16.11 8.57
CA ILE A 294 -13.48 17.09 9.49
C ILE A 294 -14.46 18.23 9.86
N GLU A 295 -15.33 18.66 8.94
CA GLU A 295 -16.28 19.76 9.14
C GLU A 295 -17.08 19.65 10.45
N PRO A 296 -17.68 18.49 10.82
CA PRO A 296 -18.46 18.38 12.06
C PRO A 296 -17.65 18.65 13.35
N HIS A 297 -16.33 18.69 13.26
CA HIS A 297 -15.42 18.88 14.39
C HIS A 297 -14.75 20.26 14.43
N ILE A 298 -14.94 21.08 13.40
CA ILE A 298 -14.32 22.42 13.29
C ILE A 298 -15.36 23.51 13.52
N GLU A 299 -16.61 23.28 13.12
CA GLU A 299 -17.71 24.27 13.25
C GLU A 299 -18.31 24.39 14.67
N GLN A 300 -17.66 23.80 15.68
CA GLN A 300 -18.00 23.96 17.09
C GLN A 300 -17.02 24.91 17.80
#